data_c773f3f4dc3cef908ae342c11f04bcac
#
_entry.id   c773f3f4dc3cef908ae342c11f04bcac
#
_cell.length_a   1.000
_cell.length_b   1.000
_cell.length_c   1.000
_cell.angle_alpha   90.00
_cell.angle_beta   90.00
_cell.angle_gamma   90.00
#
_symmetry.space_group_name_H-M   'P 1'
#
loop_
_entity.id
_entity.type
_entity.pdbx_description
1 polymer ?
#
loop_
_entity_poly.entity_id
_entity_poly.type
_entity_poly.pdbx_seq_one_letter_code
_entity_poly.pdbx_strand_id
1 'polypeptide(L)'
;MNLSLENKVIIVSGGARGIGEGIVKTLLAEKAIPVVIDQRVSSIEGVKTIQADLTNPQACATAIENIAKEFGSIDGLVNNAGVNDGVNLANGNYQSFIDSLHKNLVHYYLLAHHALPYLKTSKGAIVNISSKTAETGQGGTSAYAAANGGRNALTREWAVELLQFGIRVNAVVVAECYTPMYQEWIQTQENPEEKLQSIQANIPLGKRFTTPEEIGQTVSFLLSEKSSHTTGQLIHVDGGYVHLDRAL
;
A
#
# COMPACT_ATOMS: atom_id res chain seq x y z
N MET A 1 -18.37 12.43 -6.34
CA MET A 1 -17.48 12.80 -7.49
C MET A 1 -17.38 11.56 -8.35
N ASN A 2 -17.56 11.65 -9.67
CA ASN A 2 -17.30 10.51 -10.54
C ASN A 2 -15.78 10.43 -10.79
N LEU A 3 -15.14 9.35 -10.36
CA LEU A 3 -13.69 9.14 -10.51
C LEU A 3 -13.32 8.56 -11.90
N SER A 4 -14.30 8.14 -12.70
CA SER A 4 -14.08 7.53 -14.02
C SER A 4 -13.18 6.30 -13.98
N LEU A 5 -13.35 5.47 -12.95
CA LEU A 5 -12.62 4.20 -12.77
C LEU A 5 -13.41 3.00 -13.31
N GLU A 6 -14.61 3.21 -13.84
CA GLU A 6 -15.44 2.13 -14.36
C GLU A 6 -14.69 1.29 -15.43
N ASN A 7 -14.69 -0.02 -15.25
CA ASN A 7 -13.98 -1.01 -16.08
C ASN A 7 -12.45 -0.89 -16.11
N LYS A 8 -11.84 -0.05 -15.26
CA LYS A 8 -10.38 0.04 -15.15
C LYS A 8 -9.82 -1.15 -14.39
N VAL A 9 -8.84 -1.84 -14.95
CA VAL A 9 -8.15 -2.98 -14.32
C VAL A 9 -7.06 -2.46 -13.38
N ILE A 10 -7.28 -2.65 -12.08
CA ILE A 10 -6.39 -2.14 -11.03
C ILE A 10 -5.83 -3.30 -10.23
N ILE A 11 -4.52 -3.46 -10.25
CA ILE A 11 -3.83 -4.47 -9.42
C ILE A 11 -3.69 -3.96 -7.99
N VAL A 12 -4.02 -4.79 -7.01
CA VAL A 12 -3.81 -4.51 -5.58
C VAL A 12 -3.00 -5.64 -4.96
N SER A 13 -1.73 -5.37 -4.64
CA SER A 13 -0.92 -6.34 -3.90
C SER A 13 -1.30 -6.35 -2.42
N GLY A 14 -1.40 -7.55 -1.82
CA GLY A 14 -1.87 -7.69 -0.43
C GLY A 14 -3.34 -7.29 -0.27
N GLY A 15 -4.17 -7.54 -1.28
CA GLY A 15 -5.56 -7.09 -1.34
C GLY A 15 -6.56 -7.99 -0.61
N ALA A 16 -6.14 -9.13 -0.04
CA ALA A 16 -7.05 -10.10 0.55
C ALA A 16 -7.50 -9.76 1.99
N ARG A 17 -6.85 -8.81 2.65
CA ARG A 17 -7.22 -8.37 4.02
C ARG A 17 -6.76 -6.94 4.33
N GLY A 18 -7.29 -6.39 5.42
CA GLY A 18 -6.84 -5.13 6.01
C GLY A 18 -6.97 -3.93 5.08
N ILE A 19 -5.90 -3.13 4.97
CA ILE A 19 -5.87 -1.92 4.11
C ILE A 19 -6.15 -2.30 2.66
N GLY A 20 -5.50 -3.34 2.15
CA GLY A 20 -5.70 -3.80 0.77
C GLY A 20 -7.14 -4.21 0.48
N GLU A 21 -7.81 -4.88 1.41
CA GLU A 21 -9.23 -5.23 1.29
C GLU A 21 -10.12 -3.98 1.22
N GLY A 22 -9.85 -2.98 2.07
CA GLY A 22 -10.56 -1.69 2.03
C GLY A 22 -10.38 -0.97 0.70
N ILE A 23 -9.15 -0.99 0.15
CA ILE A 23 -8.86 -0.46 -1.20
C ILE A 23 -9.67 -1.21 -2.26
N VAL A 24 -9.69 -2.55 -2.22
CA VAL A 24 -10.46 -3.38 -3.16
C VAL A 24 -11.97 -3.03 -3.09
N LYS A 25 -12.55 -2.93 -1.90
CA LYS A 25 -13.96 -2.55 -1.70
C LYS A 25 -14.28 -1.17 -2.29
N THR A 26 -13.38 -0.21 -2.08
CA THR A 26 -13.55 1.15 -2.60
C THR A 26 -13.47 1.19 -4.13
N LEU A 27 -12.54 0.44 -4.72
CA LEU A 27 -12.42 0.32 -6.18
C LEU A 27 -13.66 -0.33 -6.81
N LEU A 28 -14.22 -1.37 -6.16
CA LEU A 28 -15.48 -1.98 -6.61
C LEU A 28 -16.65 -0.99 -6.56
N ALA A 29 -16.74 -0.18 -5.52
CA ALA A 29 -17.76 0.86 -5.41
C ALA A 29 -17.66 1.91 -6.55
N GLU A 30 -16.46 2.16 -7.06
CA GLU A 30 -16.20 2.99 -8.24
C GLU A 30 -16.31 2.21 -9.57
N LYS A 31 -16.83 0.96 -9.55
CA LYS A 31 -16.99 0.04 -10.69
C LYS A 31 -15.69 -0.29 -11.42
N ALA A 32 -14.54 -0.17 -10.77
CA ALA A 32 -13.28 -0.68 -11.29
C ALA A 32 -13.26 -2.22 -11.23
N ILE A 33 -12.29 -2.81 -11.89
CA ILE A 33 -11.99 -4.25 -11.85
C ILE A 33 -10.73 -4.44 -11.02
N PRO A 34 -10.83 -4.55 -9.67
CA PRO A 34 -9.67 -4.85 -8.86
C PRO A 34 -9.24 -6.30 -9.04
N VAL A 35 -7.94 -6.51 -9.23
CA VAL A 35 -7.31 -7.83 -9.29
C VAL A 35 -6.30 -7.93 -8.13
N VAL A 36 -6.51 -8.89 -7.25
CA VAL A 36 -5.69 -9.07 -6.05
C VAL A 36 -4.50 -9.98 -6.36
N ILE A 37 -3.30 -9.59 -5.91
CA ILE A 37 -2.14 -10.50 -5.81
C ILE A 37 -1.84 -10.67 -4.32
N ASP A 38 -2.04 -11.88 -3.79
CA ASP A 38 -1.87 -12.19 -2.36
C ASP A 38 -1.54 -13.68 -2.19
N GLN A 39 -0.99 -14.06 -1.07
CA GLN A 39 -0.85 -15.48 -0.69
C GLN A 39 -2.20 -16.10 -0.31
N ARG A 40 -3.19 -15.29 0.08
CA ARG A 40 -4.56 -15.67 0.46
C ARG A 40 -5.54 -15.31 -0.64
N VAL A 41 -6.57 -16.09 -0.79
CA VAL A 41 -7.69 -15.75 -1.67
C VAL A 41 -8.54 -14.65 -1.02
N SER A 42 -8.93 -13.64 -1.78
CA SER A 42 -9.88 -12.63 -1.31
C SER A 42 -11.23 -13.25 -0.97
N SER A 43 -11.81 -12.81 0.13
CA SER A 43 -13.17 -13.22 0.54
C SER A 43 -14.28 -12.41 -0.16
N ILE A 44 -13.91 -11.39 -0.92
CA ILE A 44 -14.87 -10.53 -1.63
C ILE A 44 -15.34 -11.26 -2.88
N GLU A 45 -16.65 -11.48 -2.99
CA GLU A 45 -17.26 -12.15 -4.12
C GLU A 45 -16.98 -11.42 -5.44
N GLY A 46 -16.65 -12.17 -6.48
CA GLY A 46 -16.36 -11.65 -7.83
C GLY A 46 -14.96 -11.02 -7.99
N VAL A 47 -14.16 -10.95 -6.94
CA VAL A 47 -12.79 -10.43 -7.03
C VAL A 47 -11.81 -11.53 -7.42
N LYS A 48 -11.14 -11.35 -8.55
CA LYS A 48 -10.06 -12.24 -8.98
C LYS A 48 -8.87 -12.12 -8.06
N THR A 49 -8.38 -13.26 -7.58
CA THR A 49 -7.11 -13.35 -6.86
C THR A 49 -6.11 -14.21 -7.63
N ILE A 50 -4.93 -13.66 -7.85
CA ILE A 50 -3.74 -14.43 -8.27
C ILE A 50 -2.95 -14.74 -7.01
N GLN A 51 -2.95 -16.02 -6.62
CA GLN A 51 -2.16 -16.44 -5.46
C GLN A 51 -0.68 -16.47 -5.79
N ALA A 52 0.11 -15.67 -5.09
CA ALA A 52 1.55 -15.57 -5.30
C ALA A 52 2.28 -15.17 -4.02
N ASP A 53 3.48 -15.70 -3.84
CA ASP A 53 4.46 -15.21 -2.88
C ASP A 53 5.27 -14.08 -3.53
N LEU A 54 5.05 -12.86 -3.08
CA LEU A 54 5.69 -11.67 -3.63
C LEU A 54 7.20 -11.55 -3.28
N THR A 55 7.70 -12.40 -2.39
CA THR A 55 9.15 -12.50 -2.15
C THR A 55 9.86 -13.28 -3.27
N ASN A 56 9.11 -13.98 -4.13
CA ASN A 56 9.62 -14.70 -5.28
C ASN A 56 9.52 -13.84 -6.55
N PRO A 57 10.66 -13.43 -7.16
CA PRO A 57 10.65 -12.59 -8.36
C PRO A 57 9.89 -13.19 -9.54
N GLN A 58 10.00 -14.49 -9.76
CA GLN A 58 9.32 -15.16 -10.88
C GLN A 58 7.80 -15.19 -10.65
N ALA A 59 7.35 -15.36 -9.41
CA ALA A 59 5.93 -15.30 -9.08
C ALA A 59 5.34 -13.90 -9.35
N CYS A 60 6.10 -12.83 -9.06
CA CYS A 60 5.69 -11.45 -9.41
C CYS A 60 5.52 -11.28 -10.92
N ALA A 61 6.49 -11.73 -11.73
CA ALA A 61 6.42 -11.66 -13.18
C ALA A 61 5.20 -12.42 -13.72
N THR A 62 5.07 -13.68 -13.33
CA THR A 62 3.98 -14.56 -13.78
C THR A 62 2.60 -14.02 -13.38
N ALA A 63 2.47 -13.43 -12.19
CA ALA A 63 1.21 -12.83 -11.76
C ALA A 63 0.78 -11.68 -12.69
N ILE A 64 1.69 -10.77 -13.02
CA ILE A 64 1.42 -9.65 -13.93
C ILE A 64 1.08 -10.14 -15.34
N GLU A 65 1.83 -11.10 -15.88
CA GLU A 65 1.58 -11.69 -17.20
C GLU A 65 0.18 -12.35 -17.30
N ASN A 66 -0.20 -13.11 -16.26
CA ASN A 66 -1.52 -13.74 -16.18
C ASN A 66 -2.64 -12.71 -16.16
N ILE A 67 -2.49 -11.63 -15.38
CA ILE A 67 -3.48 -10.54 -15.32
C ILE A 67 -3.60 -9.86 -16.69
N ALA A 68 -2.49 -9.50 -17.30
CA ALA A 68 -2.50 -8.85 -18.60
C ALA A 68 -3.12 -9.74 -19.69
N LYS A 69 -2.86 -11.04 -19.65
CA LYS A 69 -3.45 -12.01 -20.58
C LYS A 69 -4.96 -12.18 -20.38
N GLU A 70 -5.42 -12.20 -19.12
CA GLU A 70 -6.84 -12.43 -18.79
C GLU A 70 -7.69 -11.19 -19.05
N PHE A 71 -7.20 -9.99 -18.68
CA PHE A 71 -7.98 -8.76 -18.72
C PHE A 71 -7.65 -7.85 -19.93
N GLY A 72 -6.54 -8.09 -20.63
CA GLY A 72 -6.12 -7.31 -21.81
C GLY A 72 -5.49 -5.95 -21.49
N SER A 73 -5.63 -5.43 -20.26
CA SER A 73 -5.06 -4.15 -19.83
C SER A 73 -4.63 -4.18 -18.37
N ILE A 74 -3.79 -3.23 -17.97
CA ILE A 74 -3.52 -2.85 -16.59
C ILE A 74 -3.56 -1.33 -16.57
N ASP A 75 -4.54 -0.76 -15.87
CA ASP A 75 -4.78 0.69 -15.79
C ASP A 75 -4.23 1.31 -14.52
N GLY A 76 -3.94 0.50 -13.50
CA GLY A 76 -3.33 0.97 -12.27
C GLY A 76 -2.68 -0.13 -11.46
N LEU A 77 -1.71 0.28 -10.64
CA LEU A 77 -1.04 -0.61 -9.70
C LEU A 77 -1.05 0.01 -8.31
N VAL A 78 -1.59 -0.73 -7.34
CA VAL A 78 -1.50 -0.39 -5.91
C VAL A 78 -0.53 -1.36 -5.24
N ASN A 79 0.66 -0.87 -4.93
CA ASN A 79 1.62 -1.57 -4.11
C ASN A 79 1.24 -1.37 -2.64
N ASN A 80 0.66 -2.41 -2.01
CA ASN A 80 0.19 -2.36 -0.64
C ASN A 80 0.76 -3.48 0.25
N ALA A 81 1.08 -4.65 -0.31
CA ALA A 81 1.58 -5.76 0.47
C ALA A 81 2.76 -5.38 1.38
N GLY A 82 2.76 -5.91 2.60
CA GLY A 82 3.82 -5.66 3.55
C GLY A 82 3.47 -6.16 4.96
N VAL A 83 4.49 -6.29 5.78
CA VAL A 83 4.39 -6.73 7.17
C VAL A 83 5.43 -6.04 8.03
N ASN A 84 5.01 -5.54 9.20
CA ASN A 84 5.96 -5.11 10.22
C ASN A 84 6.40 -6.35 11.02
N ASP A 85 7.56 -6.88 10.67
CA ASP A 85 8.12 -8.11 11.25
C ASP A 85 9.06 -7.86 12.43
N GLY A 86 9.12 -6.62 12.94
CA GLY A 86 9.81 -6.29 14.18
C GLY A 86 11.34 -6.38 14.12
N VAL A 87 11.93 -6.44 12.92
CA VAL A 87 13.39 -6.48 12.77
C VAL A 87 14.01 -5.17 13.22
N ASN A 88 14.69 -5.19 14.36
CA ASN A 88 15.26 -4.02 15.02
C ASN A 88 16.80 -4.07 15.07
N LEU A 89 17.41 -2.98 15.54
CA LEU A 89 18.87 -2.85 15.56
C LEU A 89 19.55 -3.79 16.57
N ALA A 90 18.90 -4.05 17.70
CA ALA A 90 19.52 -4.84 18.78
C ALA A 90 19.46 -6.36 18.51
N ASN A 91 18.32 -6.85 18.01
CA ASN A 91 18.04 -8.28 17.87
C ASN A 91 17.98 -8.75 16.41
N GLY A 92 18.08 -7.82 15.45
CA GLY A 92 18.15 -8.14 14.03
C GLY A 92 19.51 -8.68 13.60
N ASN A 93 19.54 -9.32 12.44
CA ASN A 93 20.76 -9.74 11.77
C ASN A 93 20.65 -9.45 10.26
N TYR A 94 21.75 -9.68 9.52
CA TYR A 94 21.78 -9.43 8.08
C TYR A 94 20.64 -10.12 7.34
N GLN A 95 20.42 -11.41 7.57
CA GLN A 95 19.42 -12.19 6.83
C GLN A 95 18.00 -11.68 7.13
N SER A 96 17.65 -11.48 8.40
CA SER A 96 16.33 -10.97 8.77
C SER A 96 16.07 -9.56 8.22
N PHE A 97 17.11 -8.71 8.15
CA PHE A 97 17.00 -7.39 7.54
C PHE A 97 16.71 -7.47 6.04
N ILE A 98 17.45 -8.30 5.30
CA ILE A 98 17.26 -8.52 3.86
C ILE A 98 15.90 -9.17 3.58
N ASP A 99 15.49 -10.18 4.35
CA ASP A 99 14.19 -10.83 4.21
C ASP A 99 13.03 -9.82 4.44
N SER A 100 13.20 -8.91 5.40
CA SER A 100 12.23 -7.84 5.62
C SER A 100 12.15 -6.88 4.43
N LEU A 101 13.27 -6.52 3.80
CA LEU A 101 13.27 -5.72 2.57
C LEU A 101 12.58 -6.45 1.42
N HIS A 102 12.77 -7.75 1.26
CA HIS A 102 12.05 -8.55 0.26
C HIS A 102 10.54 -8.53 0.49
N LYS A 103 10.09 -8.69 1.74
CA LYS A 103 8.67 -8.67 2.12
C LYS A 103 8.03 -7.28 2.02
N ASN A 104 8.80 -6.19 2.02
CA ASN A 104 8.28 -4.85 2.21
C ASN A 104 8.64 -3.83 1.12
N LEU A 105 9.65 -4.09 0.27
CA LEU A 105 10.14 -3.14 -0.71
C LEU A 105 10.41 -3.76 -2.08
N VAL A 106 11.14 -4.88 -2.14
CA VAL A 106 11.64 -5.42 -3.42
C VAL A 106 10.49 -5.74 -4.38
N HIS A 107 9.41 -6.32 -3.89
CA HIS A 107 8.23 -6.64 -4.73
C HIS A 107 7.50 -5.40 -5.26
N TYR A 108 7.60 -4.22 -4.61
CA TYR A 108 7.07 -2.96 -5.18
C TYR A 108 7.74 -2.66 -6.52
N TYR A 109 9.09 -2.78 -6.53
CA TYR A 109 9.85 -2.62 -7.76
C TYR A 109 9.50 -3.69 -8.79
N LEU A 110 9.46 -4.96 -8.40
CA LEU A 110 9.19 -6.07 -9.33
C LEU A 110 7.81 -5.95 -9.99
N LEU A 111 6.76 -5.66 -9.21
CA LEU A 111 5.41 -5.50 -9.74
C LEU A 111 5.33 -4.28 -10.67
N ALA A 112 5.92 -3.13 -10.29
CA ALA A 112 5.96 -1.95 -11.14
C ALA A 112 6.74 -2.21 -12.43
N HIS A 113 7.90 -2.87 -12.36
CA HIS A 113 8.73 -3.21 -13.50
C HIS A 113 7.97 -4.09 -14.52
N HIS A 114 7.34 -5.16 -14.07
CA HIS A 114 6.61 -6.06 -14.96
C HIS A 114 5.29 -5.46 -15.46
N ALA A 115 4.62 -4.59 -14.68
CA ALA A 115 3.41 -3.90 -15.12
C ALA A 115 3.68 -2.73 -16.08
N LEU A 116 4.91 -2.23 -16.14
CA LEU A 116 5.27 -1.01 -16.88
C LEU A 116 4.88 -1.03 -18.36
N PRO A 117 5.05 -2.09 -19.16
CA PRO A 117 4.63 -2.10 -20.57
C PRO A 117 3.13 -1.82 -20.72
N TYR A 118 2.31 -2.37 -19.84
CA TYR A 118 0.85 -2.20 -19.86
C TYR A 118 0.42 -0.82 -19.36
N LEU A 119 1.06 -0.33 -18.29
CA LEU A 119 0.83 1.01 -17.76
C LEU A 119 1.22 2.10 -18.78
N LYS A 120 2.24 1.88 -19.61
CA LYS A 120 2.58 2.79 -20.72
C LYS A 120 1.45 2.87 -21.76
N THR A 121 0.82 1.74 -22.07
CA THR A 121 -0.29 1.68 -23.04
C THR A 121 -1.54 2.38 -22.50
N SER A 122 -1.88 2.15 -21.24
CA SER A 122 -3.08 2.72 -20.59
C SER A 122 -2.88 4.15 -20.10
N LYS A 123 -1.62 4.64 -20.02
CA LYS A 123 -1.23 5.88 -19.32
C LYS A 123 -1.74 5.88 -17.87
N GLY A 124 -1.58 4.74 -17.21
CA GLY A 124 -2.15 4.45 -15.90
C GLY A 124 -1.49 5.21 -14.74
N ALA A 125 -1.72 4.72 -13.54
CA ALA A 125 -1.13 5.31 -12.34
C ALA A 125 -0.62 4.24 -11.38
N ILE A 126 0.40 4.59 -10.59
CA ILE A 126 0.94 3.76 -9.50
C ILE A 126 0.67 4.47 -8.17
N VAL A 127 0.15 3.74 -7.20
CA VAL A 127 0.00 4.21 -5.82
C VAL A 127 0.74 3.26 -4.89
N ASN A 128 1.72 3.80 -4.16
CA ASN A 128 2.48 3.06 -3.16
C ASN A 128 1.89 3.32 -1.76
N ILE A 129 1.52 2.28 -1.03
CA ILE A 129 1.15 2.42 0.37
C ILE A 129 2.43 2.45 1.20
N SER A 130 2.62 3.54 1.92
CA SER A 130 3.75 3.78 2.81
C SER A 130 3.28 3.89 4.27
N SER A 131 4.18 4.19 5.16
CA SER A 131 3.89 4.25 6.60
C SER A 131 4.54 5.49 7.23
N LYS A 132 3.93 5.97 8.31
CA LYS A 132 4.53 6.98 9.20
C LYS A 132 5.97 6.64 9.61
N THR A 133 6.31 5.35 9.67
CA THR A 133 7.67 4.89 10.04
C THR A 133 8.75 5.32 9.06
N ALA A 134 8.38 5.77 7.87
CA ALA A 134 9.30 6.39 6.92
C ALA A 134 9.74 7.82 7.34
N GLU A 135 8.99 8.46 8.22
CA GLU A 135 9.15 9.89 8.57
C GLU A 135 9.29 10.11 10.07
N THR A 136 8.77 9.18 10.89
CA THR A 136 8.85 9.24 12.35
C THR A 136 9.60 8.03 12.91
N GLY A 137 10.42 8.24 13.92
CA GLY A 137 11.02 7.13 14.68
C GLY A 137 9.99 6.46 15.58
N GLN A 138 9.71 5.18 15.34
CA GLN A 138 8.82 4.39 16.18
C GLN A 138 9.58 3.51 17.19
N GLY A 139 10.82 3.11 16.83
CA GLY A 139 11.60 2.11 17.55
C GLY A 139 11.22 0.67 17.21
N GLY A 140 12.17 -0.25 17.32
CA GLY A 140 11.91 -1.67 17.14
C GLY A 140 11.63 -2.17 15.72
N THR A 141 11.73 -1.33 14.70
CA THR A 141 11.26 -1.65 13.33
C THR A 141 12.23 -1.15 12.25
N SER A 142 13.54 -1.30 12.45
CA SER A 142 14.57 -0.73 11.57
C SER A 142 14.40 -1.12 10.10
N ALA A 143 14.20 -2.41 9.81
CA ALA A 143 14.05 -2.88 8.44
C ALA A 143 12.75 -2.39 7.79
N TYR A 144 11.64 -2.39 8.53
CA TYR A 144 10.36 -1.88 8.05
C TYR A 144 10.42 -0.37 7.78
N ALA A 145 11.05 0.40 8.67
CA ALA A 145 11.27 1.83 8.47
C ALA A 145 12.12 2.12 7.22
N ALA A 146 13.21 1.37 7.02
CA ALA A 146 14.04 1.46 5.82
C ALA A 146 13.26 1.16 4.54
N ALA A 147 12.43 0.10 4.56
CA ALA A 147 11.58 -0.26 3.43
C ALA A 147 10.58 0.85 3.09
N ASN A 148 9.89 1.42 4.09
CA ASN A 148 8.93 2.51 3.86
C ASN A 148 9.62 3.80 3.40
N GLY A 149 10.79 4.13 3.93
CA GLY A 149 11.64 5.22 3.39
C GLY A 149 12.01 4.99 1.93
N GLY A 150 12.35 3.75 1.57
CA GLY A 150 12.57 3.32 0.18
C GLY A 150 11.32 3.51 -0.69
N ARG A 151 10.12 3.16 -0.21
CA ARG A 151 8.85 3.39 -0.95
C ARG A 151 8.63 4.88 -1.23
N ASN A 152 8.90 5.75 -0.25
CA ASN A 152 8.80 7.20 -0.43
C ASN A 152 9.80 7.72 -1.47
N ALA A 153 11.02 7.20 -1.47
CA ALA A 153 12.04 7.54 -2.46
C ALA A 153 11.66 7.06 -3.87
N LEU A 154 11.27 5.78 -4.01
CA LEU A 154 10.83 5.20 -5.29
C LEU A 154 9.60 5.91 -5.85
N THR A 155 8.69 6.41 -5.03
CA THR A 155 7.55 7.19 -5.48
C THR A 155 7.97 8.44 -6.24
N ARG A 156 8.96 9.17 -5.74
CA ARG A 156 9.47 10.37 -6.41
C ARG A 156 10.32 10.04 -7.63
N GLU A 157 11.17 9.02 -7.52
CA GLU A 157 12.03 8.58 -8.62
C GLU A 157 11.20 8.11 -9.81
N TRP A 158 10.24 7.20 -9.58
CA TRP A 158 9.36 6.73 -10.65
C TRP A 158 8.44 7.82 -11.20
N ALA A 159 8.03 8.79 -10.37
CA ALA A 159 7.28 9.93 -10.87
C ALA A 159 8.07 10.69 -11.95
N VAL A 160 9.39 10.87 -11.79
CA VAL A 160 10.26 11.50 -12.78
C VAL A 160 10.50 10.59 -13.98
N GLU A 161 10.90 9.34 -13.76
CA GLU A 161 11.19 8.36 -14.83
C GLU A 161 10.01 8.19 -15.79
N LEU A 162 8.77 8.27 -15.27
CA LEU A 162 7.56 7.91 -16.01
C LEU A 162 6.81 9.12 -16.59
N LEU A 163 7.27 10.37 -16.37
CA LEU A 163 6.67 11.60 -16.92
C LEU A 163 6.45 11.52 -18.44
N GLN A 164 7.47 11.07 -19.16
CA GLN A 164 7.41 10.96 -20.62
C GLN A 164 6.32 10.03 -21.16
N PHE A 165 5.81 9.12 -20.32
CA PHE A 165 4.75 8.17 -20.67
C PHE A 165 3.38 8.62 -20.16
N GLY A 166 3.29 9.75 -19.45
CA GLY A 166 2.06 10.25 -18.86
C GLY A 166 1.57 9.40 -17.69
N ILE A 167 2.45 8.60 -17.05
CA ILE A 167 2.13 7.78 -15.89
C ILE A 167 2.40 8.60 -14.62
N ARG A 168 1.44 8.59 -13.70
CA ARG A 168 1.55 9.27 -12.41
C ARG A 168 1.92 8.27 -11.31
N VAL A 169 2.77 8.71 -10.37
CA VAL A 169 3.17 7.88 -9.22
C VAL A 169 3.04 8.69 -7.95
N ASN A 170 2.25 8.21 -7.01
CA ASN A 170 2.05 8.84 -5.70
C ASN A 170 2.11 7.81 -4.58
N ALA A 171 2.26 8.25 -3.35
CA ALA A 171 2.14 7.40 -2.18
C ALA A 171 1.03 7.87 -1.24
N VAL A 172 0.42 6.92 -0.53
CA VAL A 172 -0.43 7.17 0.63
C VAL A 172 0.33 6.73 1.88
N VAL A 173 0.62 7.69 2.75
CA VAL A 173 1.30 7.46 4.01
C VAL A 173 0.26 7.21 5.10
N VAL A 174 0.32 6.02 5.70
CA VAL A 174 -0.63 5.57 6.72
C VAL A 174 0.04 5.56 8.09
N ALA A 175 -0.69 5.99 9.12
CA ALA A 175 -0.28 5.82 10.50
C ALA A 175 -1.03 4.67 11.18
N GLU A 176 -1.92 4.97 12.08
CA GLU A 176 -2.66 3.98 12.86
C GLU A 176 -3.96 3.58 12.14
N CYS A 177 -3.99 2.38 11.59
CA CYS A 177 -5.15 1.77 10.97
C CYS A 177 -5.46 0.43 11.64
N TYR A 178 -6.68 0.27 12.20
CA TYR A 178 -7.06 -0.92 12.96
C TYR A 178 -7.43 -2.07 12.02
N THR A 179 -6.42 -2.83 11.62
CA THR A 179 -6.53 -3.98 10.72
C THR A 179 -6.40 -5.29 11.47
N PRO A 180 -6.72 -6.45 10.85
CA PRO A 180 -6.48 -7.77 11.46
C PRO A 180 -5.03 -7.97 11.92
N MET A 181 -4.05 -7.49 11.16
CA MET A 181 -2.64 -7.55 11.56
C MET A 181 -2.36 -6.67 12.79
N TYR A 182 -3.03 -5.51 12.90
CA TYR A 182 -2.93 -4.64 14.07
C TYR A 182 -3.58 -5.30 15.29
N GLN A 183 -4.72 -5.96 15.11
CA GLN A 183 -5.40 -6.73 16.15
C GLN A 183 -4.52 -7.87 16.67
N GLU A 184 -3.90 -8.64 15.75
CA GLU A 184 -2.95 -9.70 16.10
C GLU A 184 -1.77 -9.13 16.92
N TRP A 185 -1.19 -8.01 16.47
CA TRP A 185 -0.07 -7.37 17.16
C TRP A 185 -0.44 -6.82 18.54
N ILE A 186 -1.57 -6.15 18.69
CA ILE A 186 -1.95 -5.55 19.99
C ILE A 186 -2.15 -6.62 21.06
N GLN A 187 -2.62 -7.82 20.69
CA GLN A 187 -2.77 -8.95 21.62
C GLN A 187 -1.44 -9.49 22.14
N THR A 188 -0.31 -9.15 21.51
CA THR A 188 1.03 -9.53 22.02
C THR A 188 1.56 -8.57 23.07
N GLN A 189 0.88 -7.47 23.34
CA GLN A 189 1.32 -6.47 24.31
C GLN A 189 0.93 -6.87 25.74
N GLU A 190 1.69 -6.39 26.73
CA GLU A 190 1.48 -6.71 28.14
C GLU A 190 0.06 -6.33 28.64
N ASN A 191 -0.42 -5.12 28.24
CA ASN A 191 -1.75 -4.61 28.55
C ASN A 191 -2.46 -4.16 27.27
N PRO A 192 -3.05 -5.08 26.46
CA PRO A 192 -3.55 -4.76 25.13
C PRO A 192 -4.59 -3.63 25.09
N GLU A 193 -5.56 -3.63 26.01
CA GLU A 193 -6.63 -2.65 26.04
C GLU A 193 -6.11 -1.24 26.40
N GLU A 194 -5.29 -1.14 27.43
CA GLU A 194 -4.68 0.12 27.85
C GLU A 194 -3.76 0.68 26.75
N LYS A 195 -2.97 -0.20 26.13
CA LYS A 195 -2.10 0.18 25.01
C LYS A 195 -2.89 0.68 23.82
N LEU A 196 -4.00 0.01 23.47
CA LEU A 196 -4.87 0.42 22.38
C LEU A 196 -5.51 1.80 22.65
N GLN A 197 -6.04 2.01 23.85
CA GLN A 197 -6.62 3.28 24.27
C GLN A 197 -5.58 4.41 24.23
N SER A 198 -4.37 4.15 24.73
CA SER A 198 -3.27 5.12 24.70
C SER A 198 -2.90 5.52 23.28
N ILE A 199 -2.79 4.55 22.36
CA ILE A 199 -2.50 4.84 20.95
C ILE A 199 -3.63 5.67 20.34
N GLN A 200 -4.87 5.28 20.54
CA GLN A 200 -6.05 5.96 20.02
C GLN A 200 -6.14 7.40 20.52
N ALA A 201 -5.90 7.64 21.80
CA ALA A 201 -5.91 8.97 22.40
C ALA A 201 -4.86 9.93 21.80
N ASN A 202 -3.79 9.38 21.24
CA ASN A 202 -2.72 10.13 20.59
C ASN A 202 -2.97 10.44 19.11
N ILE A 203 -4.08 9.98 18.51
CA ILE A 203 -4.45 10.35 17.14
C ILE A 203 -5.16 11.71 17.19
N PRO A 204 -4.63 12.77 16.55
CA PRO A 204 -5.17 14.12 16.72
C PRO A 204 -6.63 14.25 16.30
N LEU A 205 -6.97 13.85 15.07
CA LEU A 205 -8.31 14.02 14.53
C LEU A 205 -9.25 12.92 15.05
N GLY A 206 -10.20 13.33 15.87
CA GLY A 206 -11.30 12.48 16.33
C GLY A 206 -10.91 11.38 17.31
N LYS A 207 -9.65 11.30 17.76
CA LYS A 207 -9.16 10.26 18.67
C LYS A 207 -9.58 8.85 18.26
N ARG A 208 -9.47 8.56 16.97
CA ARG A 208 -9.83 7.28 16.36
C ARG A 208 -8.84 6.81 15.31
N PHE A 209 -8.79 5.53 15.08
CA PHE A 209 -8.01 4.93 13.98
C PHE A 209 -8.55 5.37 12.63
N THR A 210 -7.65 5.49 11.65
CA THR A 210 -8.01 5.57 10.23
C THR A 210 -8.62 4.25 9.78
N THR A 211 -9.66 4.30 8.95
CA THR A 211 -10.26 3.08 8.39
C THR A 211 -9.61 2.68 7.07
N PRO A 212 -9.64 1.39 6.71
CA PRO A 212 -9.16 0.93 5.40
C PRO A 212 -9.88 1.61 4.23
N GLU A 213 -11.16 1.95 4.38
CA GLU A 213 -11.96 2.62 3.38
C GLU A 213 -11.53 4.08 3.16
N GLU A 214 -11.17 4.82 4.20
CA GLU A 214 -10.62 6.18 4.08
C GLU A 214 -9.32 6.20 3.29
N ILE A 215 -8.47 5.18 3.48
CA ILE A 215 -7.26 4.97 2.68
C ILE A 215 -7.65 4.65 1.24
N GLY A 216 -8.61 3.73 1.04
CA GLY A 216 -9.12 3.32 -0.26
C GLY A 216 -9.68 4.48 -1.08
N GLN A 217 -10.41 5.40 -0.46
CA GLN A 217 -10.95 6.61 -1.11
C GLN A 217 -9.82 7.49 -1.67
N THR A 218 -8.76 7.71 -0.89
CA THR A 218 -7.60 8.49 -1.34
C THR A 218 -6.85 7.76 -2.45
N VAL A 219 -6.68 6.45 -2.36
CA VAL A 219 -6.08 5.62 -3.41
C VAL A 219 -6.89 5.72 -4.69
N SER A 220 -8.22 5.58 -4.62
CA SER A 220 -9.11 5.68 -5.79
C SER A 220 -9.00 7.07 -6.45
N PHE A 221 -8.96 8.15 -5.66
CA PHE A 221 -8.71 9.49 -6.18
C PHE A 221 -7.37 9.59 -6.92
N LEU A 222 -6.28 9.07 -6.32
CA LEU A 222 -4.95 9.13 -6.92
C LEU A 222 -4.81 8.27 -8.19
N LEU A 223 -5.57 7.20 -8.32
CA LEU A 223 -5.65 6.39 -9.54
C LEU A 223 -6.45 7.07 -10.65
N SER A 224 -7.37 7.95 -10.30
CA SER A 224 -8.34 8.56 -11.21
C SER A 224 -7.75 9.74 -12.00
N GLU A 225 -8.43 10.10 -13.09
CA GLU A 225 -8.11 11.31 -13.86
C GLU A 225 -8.38 12.61 -13.10
N LYS A 226 -9.10 12.55 -11.97
CA LYS A 226 -9.33 13.73 -11.10
C LYS A 226 -8.06 14.18 -10.39
N SER A 227 -7.04 13.34 -10.34
CA SER A 227 -5.69 13.68 -9.87
C SER A 227 -4.68 13.81 -11.02
N SER A 228 -5.14 14.20 -12.22
CA SER A 228 -4.30 14.25 -13.45
C SER A 228 -3.06 15.12 -13.37
N HIS A 229 -3.00 16.08 -12.43
CA HIS A 229 -1.84 16.95 -12.21
C HIS A 229 -1.17 16.69 -10.85
N THR A 230 -1.31 15.46 -10.30
CA THR A 230 -0.75 15.04 -9.01
C THR A 230 0.19 13.86 -9.23
N THR A 231 1.50 14.08 -9.08
CA THR A 231 2.53 13.04 -9.18
C THR A 231 3.69 13.34 -8.23
N GLY A 232 4.40 12.33 -7.77
CA GLY A 232 5.53 12.43 -6.84
C GLY A 232 5.13 12.80 -5.40
N GLN A 233 3.84 12.78 -5.07
CA GLN A 233 3.32 13.24 -3.79
C GLN A 233 3.23 12.11 -2.75
N LEU A 234 3.44 12.49 -1.50
CA LEU A 234 3.21 11.66 -0.32
C LEU A 234 1.98 12.23 0.39
N ILE A 235 0.85 11.56 0.28
CA ILE A 235 -0.43 12.01 0.85
C ILE A 235 -0.68 11.28 2.17
N HIS A 236 -0.78 12.05 3.26
CA HIS A 236 -1.01 11.49 4.59
C HIS A 236 -2.51 11.28 4.83
N VAL A 237 -2.86 10.03 5.16
CA VAL A 237 -4.20 9.64 5.63
C VAL A 237 -4.02 9.06 7.02
N ASP A 238 -3.86 9.93 8.01
CA ASP A 238 -3.32 9.57 9.32
C ASP A 238 -3.97 10.31 10.50
N GLY A 239 -5.02 11.08 10.25
CA GLY A 239 -5.66 11.91 11.28
C GLY A 239 -4.74 12.98 11.85
N GLY A 240 -3.73 13.42 11.10
CA GLY A 240 -2.74 14.42 11.54
C GLY A 240 -1.61 13.86 12.40
N TYR A 241 -1.47 12.52 12.41
CA TYR A 241 -0.52 11.83 13.30
C TYR A 241 0.93 12.27 13.11
N VAL A 242 1.36 12.50 11.87
CA VAL A 242 2.77 12.84 11.56
C VAL A 242 3.05 14.33 11.76
N HIS A 243 2.17 15.22 11.32
CA HIS A 243 2.48 16.64 11.13
C HIS A 243 1.89 17.59 12.17
N LEU A 244 0.94 17.14 12.98
CA LEU A 244 0.35 18.03 14.00
C LEU A 244 1.07 17.94 15.33
N ASP A 245 1.24 19.11 16.00
CA ASP A 245 1.70 19.17 17.38
C ASP A 245 0.67 18.48 18.30
N ARG A 246 1.14 17.65 19.21
CA ARG A 246 0.31 16.89 20.16
C ARG A 246 0.32 17.46 21.57
N ALA A 247 1.01 18.56 21.77
CA ALA A 247 1.05 19.23 23.06
C ALA A 247 -0.19 20.11 23.34
N LEU A 248 -1.09 20.23 22.34
CA LEU A 248 -2.31 21.03 22.42
C LEU A 248 -3.53 20.17 22.73
#